data_8d4774cc510b2e73daae1107c0dd269d
#
_entry.id   8d4774cc510b2e73daae1107c0dd269d
#
_cell.length_a   1.000
_cell.length_b   1.000
_cell.length_c   1.000
_cell.angle_alpha   90.00
_cell.angle_beta   90.00
_cell.angle_gamma   90.00
#
_symmetry.space_group_name_H-M   'P 1'
#
loop_
_entity.id
_entity.type
_entity.pdbx_description
1 polymer ?
#
loop_
_entity_poly.entity_id
_entity_poly.type
_entity_poly.pdbx_seq_one_letter_code
_entity_poly.pdbx_strand_id
1 'polypeptide(L)'
;FRRVLFRSCLYVGLMIDKSGMARVMEFNARFGDPETQAVLAILDGDLARLLHSAAIGTLDTSTINNVANGMACCVVLAAGGYPGETRKGDEITDIEDAEGLSTGAVSVFHAGTALHHEPDGTTSLCTNGGRVLGITASAETLEEAIKRCYEAVKLVHFRGKTYRTDIGAKGLKQG
;
A
#
# COMPACT_ATOMS: atom_id res chain seq x y z
N PHE A 1 1.83 19.08 35.25
CA PHE A 1 1.62 18.20 34.07
C PHE A 1 2.30 18.85 32.86
N ARG A 2 3.51 18.39 32.50
CA ARG A 2 4.07 18.70 31.18
C ARG A 2 3.19 18.03 30.15
N ARG A 3 2.37 18.77 29.41
CA ARG A 3 1.73 18.27 28.19
C ARG A 3 2.83 17.93 27.20
N VAL A 4 3.12 16.65 27.01
CA VAL A 4 3.89 16.18 25.88
C VAL A 4 3.00 16.41 24.66
N LEU A 5 3.32 17.42 23.85
CA LEU A 5 2.65 17.62 22.55
C LEU A 5 3.14 16.53 21.63
N PHE A 6 2.31 15.51 21.48
CA PHE A 6 2.56 14.44 20.52
C PHE A 6 2.31 14.99 19.10
N ARG A 7 3.29 14.85 18.23
CA ARG A 7 3.20 15.24 16.82
C ARG A 7 3.42 13.97 16.00
N SER A 8 2.42 13.57 15.23
CA SER A 8 2.44 12.32 14.47
C SER A 8 1.45 12.41 13.32
N CYS A 9 1.47 11.40 12.45
CA CYS A 9 0.40 11.13 11.52
C CYS A 9 -0.74 10.40 12.25
N LEU A 10 -1.97 10.84 12.02
CA LEU A 10 -3.18 10.17 12.48
C LEU A 10 -3.94 9.63 11.27
N TYR A 11 -4.06 8.31 11.19
CA TYR A 11 -4.99 7.65 10.27
C TYR A 11 -6.31 7.42 10.98
N VAL A 12 -7.42 7.75 10.32
CA VAL A 12 -8.79 7.53 10.83
C VAL A 12 -9.55 6.67 9.84
N GLY A 13 -9.85 5.42 10.22
CA GLY A 13 -10.72 4.52 9.45
C GLY A 13 -12.18 4.92 9.64
N LEU A 14 -12.87 5.24 8.55
CA LEU A 14 -14.28 5.66 8.57
C LEU A 14 -15.16 4.67 7.81
N MET A 15 -16.36 4.45 8.32
CA MET A 15 -17.47 3.80 7.64
C MET A 15 -18.55 4.85 7.35
N ILE A 16 -18.87 5.04 6.07
CA ILE A 16 -19.99 5.92 5.68
C ILE A 16 -21.24 5.03 5.56
N ASP A 17 -22.27 5.33 6.34
CA ASP A 17 -23.53 4.62 6.28
C ASP A 17 -24.43 5.13 5.13
N LYS A 18 -25.58 4.46 4.92
CA LYS A 18 -26.51 4.79 3.83
C LYS A 18 -27.12 6.21 3.93
N SER A 19 -27.05 6.85 5.10
CA SER A 19 -27.49 8.23 5.31
C SER A 19 -26.40 9.25 5.03
N GLY A 20 -25.18 8.81 4.68
CA GLY A 20 -24.01 9.66 4.51
C GLY A 20 -23.27 10.00 5.82
N MET A 21 -23.69 9.42 6.95
CA MET A 21 -23.06 9.69 8.25
C MET A 21 -21.76 8.89 8.38
N ALA A 22 -20.67 9.59 8.72
CA ALA A 22 -19.37 8.98 8.98
C ALA A 22 -19.32 8.40 10.40
N ARG A 23 -18.94 7.13 10.52
CA ARG A 23 -18.69 6.42 11.79
C ARG A 23 -17.24 6.00 11.86
N VAL A 24 -16.58 6.32 12.96
CA VAL A 24 -15.18 5.93 13.18
C VAL A 24 -15.12 4.44 13.48
N MET A 25 -14.27 3.74 12.73
CA MET A 25 -13.96 2.32 12.93
C MET A 25 -12.72 2.14 13.79
N GLU A 26 -11.67 2.92 13.50
CA GLU A 26 -10.40 2.85 14.21
C GLU A 26 -9.60 4.15 14.10
N PHE A 27 -8.66 4.33 15.04
CA PHE A 27 -7.61 5.32 14.99
C PHE A 27 -6.25 4.62 15.00
N ASN A 28 -5.33 5.07 14.14
CA ASN A 28 -3.95 4.64 14.15
C ASN A 28 -3.02 5.86 14.25
N ALA A 29 -2.12 5.90 15.23
CA ALA A 29 -1.12 6.98 15.38
C ALA A 29 0.09 6.75 14.45
N ARG A 30 -0.19 6.36 13.21
CA ARG A 30 0.76 6.07 12.14
C ARG A 30 0.01 6.10 10.80
N PHE A 31 0.76 6.04 9.72
CA PHE A 31 0.16 5.83 8.40
C PHE A 31 -0.60 4.50 8.33
N GLY A 32 -1.69 4.46 7.56
CA GLY A 32 -2.44 3.24 7.27
C GLY A 32 -1.60 2.27 6.41
N ASP A 33 -1.88 0.99 6.52
CA ASP A 33 -1.26 -0.06 5.71
C ASP A 33 -2.34 -1.10 5.39
N PRO A 34 -2.80 -1.17 4.12
CA PRO A 34 -2.14 -0.72 2.88
C PRO A 34 -2.63 0.64 2.30
N GLU A 35 -3.31 1.48 3.05
CA GLU A 35 -3.92 2.71 2.53
C GLU A 35 -2.88 3.73 2.07
N THR A 36 -1.75 3.83 2.78
CA THR A 36 -0.69 4.80 2.49
C THR A 36 -0.09 4.60 1.10
N GLN A 37 0.09 3.37 0.67
CA GLN A 37 0.64 3.04 -0.64
C GLN A 37 -0.22 3.64 -1.77
N ALA A 38 -1.55 3.51 -1.66
CA ALA A 38 -2.47 4.08 -2.64
C ALA A 38 -2.51 5.62 -2.57
N VAL A 39 -2.53 6.20 -1.36
CA VAL A 39 -2.56 7.66 -1.19
C VAL A 39 -1.29 8.31 -1.74
N LEU A 40 -0.12 7.75 -1.43
CA LEU A 40 1.16 8.33 -1.86
C LEU A 40 1.41 8.15 -3.36
N ALA A 41 0.83 7.14 -4.00
CA ALA A 41 0.95 6.94 -5.44
C ALA A 41 0.33 8.07 -6.28
N ILE A 42 -0.60 8.84 -5.69
CA ILE A 42 -1.30 9.95 -6.36
C ILE A 42 -1.07 11.31 -5.67
N LEU A 43 -0.21 11.35 -4.66
CA LEU A 43 0.13 12.59 -3.98
C LEU A 43 1.16 13.37 -4.82
N ASP A 44 0.84 14.62 -5.15
CA ASP A 44 1.77 15.54 -5.79
C ASP A 44 2.29 16.57 -4.77
N GLY A 45 3.61 16.56 -4.53
CA GLY A 45 4.27 17.47 -3.60
C GLY A 45 5.46 16.87 -2.88
N ASP A 46 6.04 17.66 -1.97
CA ASP A 46 7.17 17.28 -1.14
C ASP A 46 6.70 16.72 0.22
N LEU A 47 6.44 15.43 0.27
CA LEU A 47 6.01 14.74 1.50
C LEU A 47 7.06 14.85 2.61
N ALA A 48 8.35 14.77 2.28
CA ALA A 48 9.41 14.84 3.29
C ALA A 48 9.42 16.20 4.00
N ARG A 49 9.25 17.27 3.24
CA ARG A 49 9.12 18.63 3.78
C ARG A 49 7.84 18.80 4.60
N LEU A 50 6.71 18.26 4.15
CA LEU A 50 5.47 18.26 4.93
C LEU A 50 5.68 17.60 6.29
N LEU A 51 6.21 16.36 6.31
CA LEU A 51 6.44 15.60 7.54
C LEU A 51 7.46 16.27 8.46
N HIS A 52 8.52 16.87 7.90
CA HIS A 52 9.49 17.64 8.68
C HIS A 52 8.83 18.85 9.33
N SER A 53 8.03 19.63 8.59
CA SER A 53 7.30 20.80 9.11
C SER A 53 6.34 20.41 10.25
N ALA A 54 5.66 19.28 10.12
CA ALA A 54 4.82 18.72 11.18
C ALA A 54 5.64 18.35 12.43
N ALA A 55 6.79 17.69 12.25
CA ALA A 55 7.66 17.26 13.35
C ALA A 55 8.20 18.45 14.18
N ILE A 56 8.60 19.54 13.54
CA ILE A 56 9.09 20.75 14.22
C ILE A 56 7.94 21.64 14.74
N GLY A 57 6.68 21.33 14.41
CA GLY A 57 5.48 22.02 14.92
C GLY A 57 5.09 23.28 14.17
N THR A 58 5.58 23.45 12.97
CA THR A 58 5.24 24.55 12.05
C THR A 58 4.70 23.97 10.74
N LEU A 59 3.55 23.27 10.82
CA LEU A 59 2.96 22.56 9.69
C LEU A 59 2.82 23.49 8.46
N ASP A 60 3.47 23.10 7.38
CA ASP A 60 3.45 23.79 6.09
C ASP A 60 2.78 22.92 5.02
N THR A 61 1.49 23.17 4.77
CA THR A 61 0.72 22.44 3.77
C THR A 61 0.96 22.92 2.34
N SER A 62 1.66 24.04 2.15
CA SER A 62 2.00 24.57 0.81
C SER A 62 3.00 23.66 0.06
N THR A 63 3.60 22.70 0.77
CA THR A 63 4.48 21.68 0.17
C THR A 63 3.74 20.62 -0.66
N ILE A 64 2.41 20.56 -0.53
CA ILE A 64 1.56 19.65 -1.30
C ILE A 64 0.79 20.46 -2.36
N ASN A 65 1.04 20.14 -3.62
CA ASN A 65 0.41 20.83 -4.76
C ASN A 65 -1.01 20.30 -5.01
N ASN A 66 -1.15 18.94 -4.99
CA ASN A 66 -2.42 18.27 -5.20
C ASN A 66 -2.48 17.00 -4.35
N VAL A 67 -3.63 16.74 -3.74
CA VAL A 67 -3.86 15.55 -2.90
C VAL A 67 -4.34 14.35 -3.70
N ALA A 68 -4.88 14.58 -4.91
CA ALA A 68 -5.42 13.52 -5.76
C ALA A 68 -5.11 13.79 -7.23
N ASN A 69 -3.97 13.30 -7.69
CA ASN A 69 -3.60 13.34 -9.11
C ASN A 69 -3.95 11.99 -9.77
N GLY A 70 -5.25 11.76 -10.00
CA GLY A 70 -5.79 10.50 -10.50
C GLY A 70 -6.37 9.59 -9.42
N MET A 71 -6.39 8.29 -9.70
CA MET A 71 -6.91 7.22 -8.84
C MET A 71 -5.83 6.18 -8.60
N ALA A 72 -5.87 5.50 -7.45
CA ALA A 72 -4.95 4.41 -7.15
C ALA A 72 -5.66 3.21 -6.52
N CYS A 73 -5.08 2.03 -6.73
CA CYS A 73 -5.51 0.78 -6.14
C CYS A 73 -4.28 0.07 -5.55
N CYS A 74 -4.40 -0.45 -4.33
CA CYS A 74 -3.38 -1.29 -3.71
C CYS A 74 -3.97 -2.65 -3.35
N VAL A 75 -3.36 -3.73 -3.84
CA VAL A 75 -3.72 -5.12 -3.54
C VAL A 75 -2.60 -5.78 -2.76
N VAL A 76 -2.91 -6.28 -1.57
CA VAL A 76 -1.94 -7.02 -0.73
C VAL A 76 -1.86 -8.46 -1.17
N LEU A 77 -0.64 -8.94 -1.43
CA LEU A 77 -0.32 -10.34 -1.62
C LEU A 77 0.07 -10.96 -0.27
N ALA A 78 -0.64 -11.99 0.13
CA ALA A 78 -0.43 -12.68 1.41
C ALA A 78 0.13 -14.09 1.19
N ALA A 79 0.91 -14.54 2.18
CA ALA A 79 1.41 -15.91 2.24
C ALA A 79 0.28 -16.90 2.51
N GLY A 80 0.45 -18.13 2.07
CA GLY A 80 -0.49 -19.21 2.35
C GLY A 80 -0.71 -19.39 3.86
N GLY A 81 -1.98 -19.52 4.25
CA GLY A 81 -2.39 -19.63 5.65
C GLY A 81 -2.78 -18.32 6.33
N TYR A 82 -2.45 -17.14 5.75
CA TYR A 82 -2.85 -15.85 6.30
C TYR A 82 -4.39 -15.72 6.41
N PRO A 83 -4.95 -15.17 7.53
CA PRO A 83 -4.31 -14.49 8.66
C PRO A 83 -3.83 -15.41 9.80
N GLY A 84 -3.93 -16.73 9.65
CA GLY A 84 -3.43 -17.71 10.63
C GLY A 84 -1.92 -17.93 10.52
N GLU A 85 -1.49 -19.18 10.78
CA GLU A 85 -0.09 -19.58 10.66
C GLU A 85 0.37 -19.52 9.20
N THR A 86 1.39 -18.73 8.93
CA THR A 86 1.87 -18.48 7.57
C THR A 86 3.19 -19.17 7.29
N ARG A 87 3.32 -19.69 6.08
CA ARG A 87 4.56 -20.24 5.56
C ARG A 87 5.55 -19.12 5.23
N LYS A 88 6.82 -19.36 5.53
CA LYS A 88 7.95 -18.48 5.22
C LYS A 88 8.97 -19.21 4.34
N GLY A 89 9.83 -18.42 3.65
CA GLY A 89 10.93 -18.95 2.85
C GLY A 89 10.53 -19.39 1.45
N ASP A 90 9.33 -19.07 0.98
CA ASP A 90 8.96 -19.30 -0.41
C ASP A 90 9.56 -18.19 -1.29
N GLU A 91 10.29 -18.57 -2.34
CA GLU A 91 10.92 -17.63 -3.28
C GLU A 91 9.86 -16.78 -4.00
N ILE A 92 10.19 -15.49 -4.17
CA ILE A 92 9.35 -14.50 -4.84
C ILE A 92 10.02 -14.14 -6.15
N THR A 93 9.29 -14.25 -7.27
CA THR A 93 9.80 -13.96 -8.61
C THR A 93 8.94 -12.93 -9.35
N ASP A 94 9.47 -12.41 -10.44
CA ASP A 94 8.77 -11.59 -11.44
C ASP A 94 8.25 -10.23 -10.91
N ILE A 95 8.91 -9.69 -9.87
CA ILE A 95 8.60 -8.34 -9.35
C ILE A 95 8.93 -7.28 -10.39
N GLU A 96 10.09 -7.39 -11.05
CA GLU A 96 10.53 -6.43 -12.06
C GLU A 96 9.59 -6.40 -13.26
N ASP A 97 9.04 -7.55 -13.66
CA ASP A 97 8.03 -7.63 -14.72
C ASP A 97 6.73 -6.94 -14.32
N ALA A 98 6.32 -7.07 -13.07
CA ALA A 98 5.14 -6.39 -12.55
C ALA A 98 5.32 -4.86 -12.52
N GLU A 99 6.48 -4.36 -12.10
CA GLU A 99 6.80 -2.93 -12.09
C GLU A 99 6.98 -2.38 -13.53
N GLY A 100 7.50 -3.20 -14.45
CA GLY A 100 7.67 -2.87 -15.85
C GLY A 100 6.37 -2.79 -16.67
N LEU A 101 5.26 -3.30 -16.15
CA LEU A 101 3.97 -3.39 -16.87
C LEU A 101 3.47 -2.02 -17.35
N SER A 102 3.74 -0.96 -16.61
CA SER A 102 3.38 0.42 -16.98
C SER A 102 4.38 1.36 -16.34
N THR A 103 5.27 1.93 -17.12
CA THR A 103 6.38 2.77 -16.67
C THR A 103 5.92 3.81 -15.64
N GLY A 104 6.33 3.64 -14.38
CA GLY A 104 6.07 4.56 -13.27
C GLY A 104 4.65 4.53 -12.70
N ALA A 105 3.74 3.70 -13.23
CA ALA A 105 2.35 3.63 -12.76
C ALA A 105 2.06 2.40 -11.88
N VAL A 106 3.01 1.47 -11.79
CA VAL A 106 2.95 0.32 -10.88
C VAL A 106 4.16 0.35 -9.96
N SER A 107 3.93 0.07 -8.68
CA SER A 107 4.97 -0.07 -7.67
C SER A 107 4.71 -1.29 -6.80
N VAL A 108 5.78 -2.00 -6.47
CA VAL A 108 5.72 -3.17 -5.58
C VAL A 108 6.37 -2.84 -4.24
N PHE A 109 5.57 -2.76 -3.19
CA PHE A 109 6.04 -2.47 -1.84
C PHE A 109 6.31 -3.74 -1.06
N HIS A 110 7.53 -3.87 -0.54
CA HIS A 110 7.91 -4.98 0.33
C HIS A 110 7.33 -4.79 1.73
N ALA A 111 6.73 -5.88 2.27
CA ALA A 111 6.24 -5.95 3.64
C ALA A 111 6.91 -7.14 4.37
N GLY A 112 6.33 -8.32 4.31
CA GLY A 112 6.91 -9.52 4.91
C GLY A 112 7.83 -10.27 3.94
N THR A 113 8.93 -9.67 3.54
CA THR A 113 9.97 -10.26 2.67
C THR A 113 11.32 -10.30 3.37
N ALA A 114 12.21 -11.20 2.95
CA ALA A 114 13.60 -11.26 3.36
C ALA A 114 14.48 -11.77 2.22
N LEU A 115 15.74 -11.36 2.22
CA LEU A 115 16.75 -11.97 1.34
C LEU A 115 17.24 -13.27 1.98
N HIS A 116 17.34 -14.32 1.15
CA HIS A 116 17.95 -15.59 1.48
C HIS A 116 19.25 -15.75 0.71
N HIS A 117 20.34 -16.06 1.42
CA HIS A 117 21.65 -16.25 0.84
C HIS A 117 21.96 -17.74 0.80
N GLU A 118 22.18 -18.26 -0.39
CA GLU A 118 22.53 -19.66 -0.61
C GLU A 118 24.05 -19.86 -0.42
N PRO A 119 24.48 -21.13 -0.08
CA PRO A 119 25.90 -21.43 0.09
C PRO A 119 26.77 -21.19 -1.16
N ASP A 120 26.17 -21.21 -2.34
CA ASP A 120 26.84 -20.95 -3.63
C ASP A 120 27.02 -19.45 -3.93
N GLY A 121 26.57 -18.56 -3.03
CA GLY A 121 26.65 -17.11 -3.15
C GLY A 121 25.46 -16.48 -3.90
N THR A 122 24.48 -17.27 -4.35
CA THR A 122 23.25 -16.74 -4.93
C THR A 122 22.36 -16.13 -3.83
N THR A 123 21.54 -15.16 -4.22
CA THR A 123 20.60 -14.51 -3.29
C THR A 123 19.23 -14.52 -3.92
N SER A 124 18.25 -15.01 -3.17
CA SER A 124 16.83 -14.99 -3.55
C SER A 124 16.01 -14.14 -2.60
N LEU A 125 14.93 -13.55 -3.12
CA LEU A 125 13.95 -12.85 -2.30
C LEU A 125 12.87 -13.86 -1.88
N CYS A 126 12.56 -13.92 -0.58
CA CYS A 126 11.64 -14.90 -0.03
C CYS A 126 10.56 -14.26 0.85
N THR A 127 9.44 -14.99 1.02
CA THR A 127 8.40 -14.65 1.98
C THR A 127 8.92 -14.78 3.41
N ASN A 128 8.60 -13.79 4.27
CA ASN A 128 8.99 -13.79 5.69
C ASN A 128 7.89 -13.22 6.60
N GLY A 129 6.66 -13.15 6.14
CA GLY A 129 5.53 -12.65 6.93
C GLY A 129 4.19 -12.99 6.28
N GLY A 130 3.10 -12.67 6.98
CA GLY A 130 1.74 -12.94 6.51
C GLY A 130 1.34 -12.08 5.32
N ARG A 131 1.49 -10.76 5.43
CA ARG A 131 1.39 -9.83 4.29
C ARG A 131 2.77 -9.70 3.68
N VAL A 132 2.93 -10.10 2.43
CA VAL A 132 4.23 -10.25 1.77
C VAL A 132 4.57 -9.02 0.94
N LEU A 133 3.68 -8.63 0.04
CA LEU A 133 3.86 -7.48 -0.87
C LEU A 133 2.57 -6.67 -0.95
N GLY A 134 2.71 -5.36 -1.24
CA GLY A 134 1.63 -4.50 -1.67
C GLY A 134 1.83 -4.08 -3.12
N ILE A 135 0.98 -4.54 -4.02
CA ILE A 135 1.01 -4.10 -5.42
C ILE A 135 0.12 -2.87 -5.54
N THR A 136 0.69 -1.76 -5.95
CA THR A 136 -0.04 -0.50 -6.10
C THR A 136 0.04 -0.01 -7.53
N ALA A 137 -1.10 0.37 -8.09
CA ALA A 137 -1.18 0.96 -9.41
C ALA A 137 -1.98 2.26 -9.39
N SER A 138 -1.56 3.23 -10.20
CA SER A 138 -2.25 4.50 -10.43
C SER A 138 -2.72 4.64 -11.87
N ALA A 139 -3.80 5.38 -12.09
CA ALA A 139 -4.36 5.71 -13.40
C ALA A 139 -5.28 6.95 -13.30
N GLU A 140 -5.78 7.43 -14.44
CA GLU A 140 -6.76 8.52 -14.47
C GLU A 140 -8.11 8.11 -13.89
N THR A 141 -8.52 6.85 -14.09
CA THR A 141 -9.78 6.29 -13.59
C THR A 141 -9.56 5.16 -12.60
N LEU A 142 -10.53 4.96 -11.69
CA LEU A 142 -10.47 3.87 -10.71
C LEU A 142 -10.51 2.50 -11.40
N GLU A 143 -11.29 2.34 -12.46
CA GLU A 143 -11.40 1.10 -13.23
C GLU A 143 -10.03 0.70 -13.81
N GLU A 144 -9.34 1.66 -14.43
CA GLU A 144 -8.01 1.44 -14.98
C GLU A 144 -6.96 1.14 -13.90
N ALA A 145 -6.98 1.86 -12.78
CA ALA A 145 -6.08 1.61 -11.66
C ALA A 145 -6.26 0.18 -11.10
N ILE A 146 -7.52 -0.25 -10.92
CA ILE A 146 -7.84 -1.62 -10.48
C ILE A 146 -7.36 -2.64 -11.49
N LYS A 147 -7.70 -2.47 -12.78
CA LYS A 147 -7.29 -3.39 -13.85
C LYS A 147 -5.77 -3.56 -13.87
N ARG A 148 -5.03 -2.46 -13.93
CA ARG A 148 -3.56 -2.44 -13.95
C ARG A 148 -2.96 -3.10 -12.71
N CYS A 149 -3.52 -2.82 -11.53
CA CYS A 149 -3.09 -3.45 -10.29
C CYS A 149 -3.23 -4.98 -10.34
N TYR A 150 -4.38 -5.49 -10.78
CA TYR A 150 -4.59 -6.94 -10.89
C TYR A 150 -3.80 -7.60 -12.03
N GLU A 151 -3.46 -6.90 -13.09
CA GLU A 151 -2.53 -7.38 -14.11
C GLU A 151 -1.14 -7.59 -13.52
N ALA A 152 -0.62 -6.62 -12.76
CA ALA A 152 0.65 -6.73 -12.07
C ALA A 152 0.64 -7.82 -10.97
N VAL A 153 -0.45 -7.95 -10.22
CA VAL A 153 -0.64 -9.03 -9.21
C VAL A 153 -0.47 -10.41 -9.83
N LYS A 154 -0.89 -10.62 -11.08
CA LYS A 154 -0.79 -11.91 -11.76
C LYS A 154 0.65 -12.28 -12.11
N LEU A 155 1.49 -11.28 -12.38
CA LEU A 155 2.90 -11.49 -12.77
C LEU A 155 3.75 -11.97 -11.61
N VAL A 156 3.56 -11.42 -10.40
CA VAL A 156 4.36 -11.82 -9.24
C VAL A 156 4.01 -13.23 -8.79
N HIS A 157 5.01 -14.08 -8.55
CA HIS A 157 4.83 -15.45 -8.14
C HIS A 157 5.55 -15.77 -6.82
N PHE A 158 4.88 -16.52 -5.97
CA PHE A 158 5.42 -17.29 -4.85
C PHE A 158 4.42 -18.37 -4.44
N ARG A 159 4.91 -19.42 -3.80
CA ARG A 159 4.08 -20.56 -3.43
C ARG A 159 3.02 -20.18 -2.39
N GLY A 160 1.78 -20.56 -2.66
CA GLY A 160 0.65 -20.29 -1.77
C GLY A 160 0.20 -18.84 -1.76
N LYS A 161 0.59 -18.04 -2.76
CA LYS A 161 0.12 -16.65 -2.92
C LYS A 161 -1.40 -16.56 -2.85
N THR A 162 -1.89 -15.69 -1.97
CA THR A 162 -3.32 -15.36 -1.85
C THR A 162 -3.51 -13.85 -1.87
N TYR A 163 -4.65 -13.40 -2.36
CA TYR A 163 -5.04 -11.98 -2.37
C TYR A 163 -6.56 -11.86 -2.53
N ARG A 164 -7.10 -10.71 -2.17
CA ARG A 164 -8.51 -10.39 -2.39
C ARG A 164 -8.73 -9.98 -3.84
N THR A 165 -9.84 -10.46 -4.43
CA THR A 165 -10.21 -10.17 -5.83
C THR A 165 -11.27 -9.07 -5.97
N ASP A 166 -11.71 -8.47 -4.86
CA ASP A 166 -12.80 -7.51 -4.79
C ASP A 166 -12.36 -6.10 -4.36
N ILE A 167 -11.04 -5.83 -4.31
CA ILE A 167 -10.51 -4.51 -3.95
C ILE A 167 -10.94 -3.47 -4.99
N GLY A 168 -11.50 -2.35 -4.49
CA GLY A 168 -12.00 -1.27 -5.31
C GLY A 168 -13.41 -1.48 -5.91
N ALA A 169 -13.96 -2.71 -5.86
CA ALA A 169 -15.24 -3.05 -6.49
C ALA A 169 -16.44 -2.21 -5.98
N LYS A 170 -16.39 -1.75 -4.71
CA LYS A 170 -17.42 -0.87 -4.16
C LYS A 170 -17.34 0.54 -4.73
N GLY A 171 -16.14 1.04 -5.01
CA GLY A 171 -15.93 2.36 -5.61
C GLY A 171 -16.49 2.45 -7.03
N LEU A 172 -16.39 1.38 -7.83
CA LEU A 172 -16.97 1.31 -9.18
C LEU A 172 -18.49 1.33 -9.21
N LYS A 173 -19.17 1.01 -8.10
CA LYS A 173 -20.64 1.00 -8.02
C LYS A 173 -21.24 2.34 -7.61
N GLN A 174 -20.42 3.30 -7.21
CA GLN A 174 -20.85 4.60 -6.70
C GLN A 174 -20.60 5.75 -7.68
N GLY A 175 -19.97 5.50 -8.81
CA GLY A 175 -19.81 6.38 -9.96
C GLY A 175 -20.82 5.97 -11.03
#